data_72e924fc72583dfb2fdeab953e763935
#
_entry.id   72e924fc72583dfb2fdeab953e763935
#
_cell.length_a   1.000
_cell.length_b   1.000
_cell.length_c   1.000
_cell.angle_alpha   90.00
_cell.angle_beta   90.00
_cell.angle_gamma   90.00
#
_symmetry.space_group_name_H-M   'P 1'
#
loop_
_entity.id
_entity.type
_entity.pdbx_description
1 polymer ?
#
loop_
_entity_poly.entity_id
_entity_poly.type
_entity_poly.pdbx_seq_one_letter_code
_entity_poly.pdbx_strand_id
1 'polypeptide(L)'
;MRFEVAPKNSMFKLWFFLLMLPLLGMGFSGASKAEAGEMILIPEGPFSMGSSDEDIFWAAKQFHSETLDWYRDETPAHNVHLPAFQIDKYEVTVGDYKIYMAATGKPAPREFVNARLNHPRQPVVSVAWQVAKDYCLWAKKRLPTEAEWEKAARGTDKRRYPWGNEPDALNANIRGKGDDYRNTSPGGKFPEGASPYGVMDMSGNVWEWTEDWLQPYPGNEHASDFYGERFKVIKGGSWDSNLDLARPATRGKALPNQKKNYIGFRCVASK
;
A
#
# COMPACT_ATOMS: atom_id res chain seq x y z
N MET A 1 -20.21 72.00 56.98
CA MET A 1 -20.22 71.32 58.30
C MET A 1 -19.27 70.16 58.13
N ARG A 2 -18.00 70.25 58.62
CA ARG A 2 -17.51 69.76 59.92
C ARG A 2 -17.87 68.28 60.09
N PHE A 3 -16.97 67.30 60.31
CA PHE A 3 -15.67 67.16 60.99
C PHE A 3 -15.01 65.88 60.41
N GLU A 4 -13.71 65.82 60.04
CA GLU A 4 -12.58 65.44 60.88
C GLU A 4 -12.80 64.16 61.70
N VAL A 5 -11.95 63.10 61.45
CA VAL A 5 -10.83 62.70 62.30
C VAL A 5 -10.11 61.44 61.71
N ALA A 6 -8.83 61.57 61.51
CA ALA A 6 -7.87 60.43 61.43
C ALA A 6 -7.43 60.06 62.88
N PRO A 7 -6.46 59.17 63.12
CA PRO A 7 -5.89 57.99 62.47
C PRO A 7 -5.78 56.81 63.44
N LYS A 8 -5.32 55.60 62.98
CA LYS A 8 -4.44 54.79 63.83
C LYS A 8 -3.70 53.73 63.00
N ASN A 9 -2.39 53.73 63.09
CA ASN A 9 -1.40 52.77 62.65
C ASN A 9 -1.67 51.38 63.19
N SER A 10 -1.51 50.38 62.30
CA SER A 10 -1.15 49.05 62.73
C SER A 10 -0.23 48.41 61.66
N MET A 11 1.03 48.24 62.04
CA MET A 11 2.04 47.55 61.29
C MET A 11 1.65 46.09 61.19
N PHE A 12 1.38 45.59 59.99
CA PHE A 12 1.38 44.17 59.71
C PHE A 12 2.62 43.81 58.86
N LYS A 13 3.45 43.00 59.46
CA LYS A 13 4.65 42.41 58.86
C LYS A 13 4.24 41.55 57.65
N LEU A 14 4.67 41.95 56.47
CA LEU A 14 4.58 41.13 55.25
C LEU A 14 5.64 40.07 55.32
N TRP A 15 5.24 38.83 55.53
CA TRP A 15 6.09 37.65 55.28
C TRP A 15 6.03 37.33 53.79
N PHE A 16 7.14 37.56 53.11
CA PHE A 16 7.36 37.02 51.76
C PHE A 16 7.58 35.49 51.84
N PHE A 17 6.55 34.71 51.51
CA PHE A 17 6.74 33.31 51.13
C PHE A 17 7.17 33.27 49.68
N LEU A 18 8.45 33.02 49.44
CA LEU A 18 9.01 32.65 48.15
C LEU A 18 8.50 31.24 47.83
N LEU A 19 7.43 31.12 47.04
CA LEU A 19 7.02 29.87 46.43
C LEU A 19 8.01 29.57 45.28
N MET A 20 8.99 28.73 45.57
CA MET A 20 9.75 28.05 44.51
C MET A 20 8.78 27.10 43.79
N LEU A 21 8.30 27.47 42.59
CA LEU A 21 7.72 26.54 41.65
C LEU A 21 8.88 25.66 41.10
N PRO A 22 8.75 24.32 41.14
CA PRO A 22 9.66 23.50 40.40
C PRO A 22 9.41 23.68 38.90
N LEU A 23 10.42 24.10 38.14
CA LEU A 23 10.45 23.99 36.69
C LEU A 23 10.28 22.50 36.37
N LEU A 24 9.05 22.07 36.07
CA LEU A 24 8.82 20.85 35.36
C LEU A 24 9.49 21.00 33.97
N GLY A 25 10.66 20.42 33.84
CA GLY A 25 11.28 20.22 32.55
C GLY A 25 10.28 19.49 31.64
N MET A 26 9.69 20.21 30.68
CA MET A 26 9.07 19.59 29.53
C MET A 26 10.16 18.84 28.79
N GLY A 27 10.35 17.58 29.18
CA GLY A 27 11.06 16.65 28.36
C GLY A 27 10.36 16.59 27.02
N PHE A 28 11.01 17.09 25.98
CA PHE A 28 10.66 16.76 24.62
C PHE A 28 10.77 15.23 24.49
N SER A 29 9.65 14.57 24.77
CA SER A 29 9.50 13.15 24.53
C SER A 29 9.65 12.94 23.03
N GLY A 30 10.58 12.06 22.72
CA GLY A 30 11.07 11.76 21.40
C GLY A 30 9.99 11.64 20.33
N ALA A 31 10.38 11.98 19.12
CA ALA A 31 9.60 11.74 17.91
C ALA A 31 8.95 10.36 18.02
N SER A 32 7.64 10.33 18.01
CA SER A 32 6.84 9.10 17.96
C SER A 32 7.39 8.24 16.83
N LYS A 33 7.99 7.11 17.21
CA LYS A 33 8.38 6.06 16.28
C LYS A 33 7.10 5.73 15.52
N ALA A 34 7.07 5.96 14.21
CA ALA A 34 5.95 5.52 13.39
C ALA A 34 5.68 4.06 13.78
N GLU A 35 4.48 3.76 14.28
CA GLU A 35 4.08 2.37 14.44
C GLU A 35 4.18 1.76 13.05
N ALA A 36 5.11 0.83 12.88
CA ALA A 36 5.22 0.07 11.64
C ALA A 36 3.85 -0.55 11.40
N GLY A 37 3.24 -0.26 10.24
CA GLY A 37 1.93 -0.81 9.89
C GLY A 37 1.88 -2.33 10.15
N GLU A 38 0.70 -2.87 10.44
CA GLU A 38 0.50 -4.31 10.67
C GLU A 38 1.10 -5.10 9.50
N MET A 39 1.97 -6.05 9.82
CA MET A 39 2.61 -6.93 8.84
C MET A 39 2.11 -8.36 8.98
N ILE A 40 1.92 -9.02 7.86
CA ILE A 40 1.45 -10.40 7.77
C ILE A 40 2.64 -11.29 7.42
N LEU A 41 2.82 -12.37 8.17
CA LEU A 41 3.82 -13.39 7.88
C LEU A 41 3.35 -14.28 6.73
N ILE A 42 4.14 -14.36 5.68
CA ILE A 42 3.96 -15.31 4.57
C ILE A 42 4.95 -16.46 4.80
N PRO A 43 4.47 -17.70 4.96
CA PRO A 43 5.33 -18.84 5.26
C PRO A 43 6.28 -19.16 4.11
N GLU A 44 7.43 -19.73 4.46
CA GLU A 44 8.33 -20.37 3.49
C GLU A 44 7.61 -21.48 2.71
N GLY A 45 8.04 -21.71 1.49
CA GLY A 45 7.61 -22.82 0.67
C GLY A 45 7.26 -22.46 -0.77
N PRO A 46 6.93 -23.48 -1.56
CA PRO A 46 6.59 -23.32 -2.97
C PRO A 46 5.18 -22.74 -3.16
N PHE A 47 4.99 -22.09 -4.30
CA PHE A 47 3.68 -21.75 -4.84
C PHE A 47 3.75 -21.74 -6.37
N SER A 48 2.57 -21.82 -7.01
CA SER A 48 2.47 -21.70 -8.46
C SER A 48 2.29 -20.24 -8.83
N MET A 49 3.27 -19.65 -9.51
CA MET A 49 3.27 -18.28 -10.02
C MET A 49 2.81 -18.25 -11.46
N GLY A 50 2.07 -17.20 -11.83
CA GLY A 50 1.59 -17.01 -13.19
C GLY A 50 0.31 -17.79 -13.50
N SER A 51 -0.02 -17.88 -14.77
CA SER A 51 -1.23 -18.52 -15.32
C SER A 51 -0.89 -19.68 -16.24
N SER A 52 -1.69 -20.76 -16.13
CA SER A 52 -1.68 -21.83 -17.11
C SER A 52 -2.44 -21.43 -18.38
N ASP A 53 -2.30 -22.20 -19.45
CA ASP A 53 -3.13 -22.02 -20.66
C ASP A 53 -4.62 -22.09 -20.33
N GLU A 54 -5.03 -23.01 -19.44
CA GLU A 54 -6.42 -23.11 -18.96
C GLU A 54 -6.89 -21.82 -18.28
N ASP A 55 -6.04 -21.21 -17.44
CA ASP A 55 -6.37 -19.96 -16.74
C ASP A 55 -6.55 -18.79 -17.69
N ILE A 56 -5.69 -18.65 -18.71
CA ILE A 56 -5.83 -17.58 -19.70
C ILE A 56 -7.03 -17.79 -20.63
N PHE A 57 -7.33 -19.05 -21.01
CA PHE A 57 -8.55 -19.36 -21.77
C PHE A 57 -9.81 -19.07 -20.94
N TRP A 58 -9.82 -19.44 -19.66
CA TRP A 58 -10.90 -19.12 -18.75
C TRP A 58 -11.08 -17.61 -18.64
N ALA A 59 -10.00 -16.84 -18.42
CA ALA A 59 -10.06 -15.38 -18.30
C ALA A 59 -10.60 -14.74 -19.59
N ALA A 60 -10.08 -15.12 -20.75
CA ALA A 60 -10.55 -14.59 -22.02
C ALA A 60 -12.04 -14.85 -22.25
N LYS A 61 -12.52 -16.06 -21.93
CA LYS A 61 -13.93 -16.43 -22.03
C LYS A 61 -14.80 -15.68 -21.03
N GLN A 62 -14.36 -15.62 -19.77
CA GLN A 62 -15.10 -14.98 -18.68
C GLN A 62 -15.28 -13.46 -18.90
N PHE A 63 -14.28 -12.81 -19.45
CA PHE A 63 -14.25 -11.36 -19.64
C PHE A 63 -14.46 -10.94 -21.11
N HIS A 64 -14.84 -11.87 -21.97
CA HIS A 64 -15.13 -11.63 -23.39
C HIS A 64 -13.96 -10.93 -24.11
N SER A 65 -12.73 -11.34 -23.81
CA SER A 65 -11.56 -10.81 -24.47
C SER A 65 -11.43 -11.34 -25.90
N GLU A 66 -11.18 -10.45 -26.85
CA GLU A 66 -11.03 -10.80 -28.28
C GLU A 66 -9.68 -11.47 -28.58
N THR A 67 -8.71 -11.41 -27.66
CA THR A 67 -7.37 -11.96 -27.83
C THR A 67 -6.82 -12.53 -26.53
N LEU A 68 -5.97 -13.56 -26.66
CA LEU A 68 -5.18 -14.11 -25.57
C LEU A 68 -3.89 -13.31 -25.30
N ASP A 69 -3.48 -12.43 -26.21
CA ASP A 69 -2.20 -11.73 -26.14
C ASP A 69 -2.05 -10.88 -24.88
N TRP A 70 -3.17 -10.39 -24.34
CA TRP A 70 -3.17 -9.60 -23.09
C TRP A 70 -2.81 -10.40 -21.84
N TYR A 71 -2.89 -11.74 -21.93
CA TYR A 71 -2.60 -12.65 -20.82
C TYR A 71 -1.30 -13.44 -21.02
N ARG A 72 -0.65 -13.34 -22.19
CA ARG A 72 0.51 -14.16 -22.52
C ARG A 72 1.74 -13.89 -21.69
N ASP A 73 1.90 -12.68 -21.16
CA ASP A 73 3.00 -12.34 -20.27
C ASP A 73 2.83 -12.92 -18.84
N GLU A 74 1.64 -13.45 -18.52
CA GLU A 74 1.36 -14.19 -17.28
C GLU A 74 1.76 -15.68 -17.38
N THR A 75 2.11 -16.18 -18.56
CA THR A 75 2.38 -17.61 -18.81
C THR A 75 3.86 -17.90 -18.96
N PRO A 76 4.28 -19.18 -18.79
CA PRO A 76 3.51 -20.27 -18.21
C PRO A 76 3.42 -20.19 -16.68
N ALA A 77 2.43 -20.87 -16.10
CA ALA A 77 2.45 -21.12 -14.67
C ALA A 77 3.67 -21.97 -14.30
N HIS A 78 4.41 -21.55 -13.28
CA HIS A 78 5.64 -22.23 -12.85
C HIS A 78 5.78 -22.21 -11.33
N ASN A 79 6.54 -23.17 -10.79
CA ASN A 79 6.75 -23.25 -9.35
C ASN A 79 7.91 -22.34 -8.92
N VAL A 80 7.63 -21.52 -7.90
CA VAL A 80 8.60 -20.64 -7.24
C VAL A 80 8.67 -21.02 -5.78
N HIS A 81 9.87 -21.21 -5.22
CA HIS A 81 10.09 -21.39 -3.79
C HIS A 81 10.56 -20.05 -3.18
N LEU A 82 9.88 -19.57 -2.16
CA LEU A 82 10.24 -18.35 -1.44
C LEU A 82 10.56 -18.67 0.02
N PRO A 83 11.58 -18.02 0.61
CA PRO A 83 11.77 -18.02 2.05
C PRO A 83 10.59 -17.32 2.73
N ALA A 84 10.44 -17.50 4.05
CA ALA A 84 9.46 -16.75 4.81
C ALA A 84 9.78 -15.25 4.82
N PHE A 85 8.75 -14.42 4.66
CA PHE A 85 8.85 -12.96 4.70
C PHE A 85 7.62 -12.36 5.37
N GLN A 86 7.71 -11.08 5.70
CA GLN A 86 6.55 -10.31 6.17
C GLN A 86 6.17 -9.27 5.10
N ILE A 87 4.87 -9.04 4.92
CA ILE A 87 4.33 -8.05 3.99
C ILE A 87 3.37 -7.11 4.73
N ASP A 88 3.33 -5.85 4.37
CA ASP A 88 2.35 -4.91 4.89
C ASP A 88 0.93 -5.42 4.61
N LYS A 89 0.07 -5.43 5.65
CA LYS A 89 -1.32 -5.85 5.52
C LYS A 89 -2.11 -5.00 4.51
N TYR A 90 -1.81 -3.70 4.46
CA TYR A 90 -2.42 -2.71 3.58
C TYR A 90 -1.34 -2.05 2.73
N GLU A 91 -1.76 -1.35 1.68
CA GLU A 91 -0.88 -0.43 0.95
C GLU A 91 -0.41 0.70 1.88
N VAL A 92 0.75 1.27 1.59
CA VAL A 92 1.25 2.46 2.32
C VAL A 92 0.24 3.59 2.19
N THR A 93 -0.22 4.12 3.32
CA THR A 93 -1.28 5.11 3.35
C THR A 93 -0.76 6.55 3.18
N VAL A 94 -1.66 7.47 2.84
CA VAL A 94 -1.40 8.92 2.85
C VAL A 94 -0.93 9.37 4.24
N GLY A 95 -1.47 8.78 5.31
CA GLY A 95 -1.06 9.07 6.69
C GLY A 95 0.39 8.69 6.95
N ASP A 96 0.77 7.47 6.60
CA ASP A 96 2.15 6.96 6.75
C ASP A 96 3.13 7.78 5.90
N TYR A 97 2.73 8.12 4.69
CA TYR A 97 3.56 8.92 3.79
C TYR A 97 3.78 10.34 4.29
N LYS A 98 2.80 10.96 4.99
CA LYS A 98 2.98 12.26 5.66
C LYS A 98 4.05 12.21 6.75
N ILE A 99 4.12 11.10 7.51
CA ILE A 99 5.18 10.90 8.52
C ILE A 99 6.55 10.82 7.84
N TYR A 100 6.65 10.08 6.74
CA TYR A 100 7.88 10.00 5.93
C TYR A 100 8.33 11.36 5.41
N MET A 101 7.39 12.16 4.85
CA MET A 101 7.70 13.51 4.37
C MET A 101 8.21 14.42 5.49
N ALA A 102 7.57 14.38 6.65
CA ALA A 102 7.99 15.18 7.82
C ALA A 102 9.39 14.79 8.31
N ALA A 103 9.73 13.49 8.26
CA ALA A 103 11.03 12.98 8.71
C ALA A 103 12.17 13.22 7.70
N THR A 104 11.85 13.33 6.40
CA THR A 104 12.88 13.33 5.33
C THR A 104 12.93 14.63 4.51
N GLY A 105 11.95 15.51 4.66
CA GLY A 105 11.82 16.71 3.82
C GLY A 105 11.43 16.44 2.36
N LYS A 106 11.02 15.21 2.03
CA LYS A 106 10.60 14.87 0.66
C LYS A 106 9.32 15.62 0.29
N PRO A 107 9.15 16.03 -0.98
CA PRO A 107 7.97 16.75 -1.43
C PRO A 107 6.71 15.89 -1.44
N ALA A 108 5.56 16.53 -1.26
CA ALA A 108 4.27 15.87 -1.35
C ALA A 108 3.98 15.37 -2.77
N PRO A 109 3.39 14.17 -2.92
CA PRO A 109 2.80 13.74 -4.17
C PRO A 109 1.74 14.74 -4.66
N ARG A 110 1.59 14.85 -5.98
CA ARG A 110 0.64 15.79 -6.60
C ARG A 110 -0.79 15.61 -6.06
N GLU A 111 -1.21 14.38 -5.80
CA GLU A 111 -2.58 14.06 -5.38
C GLU A 111 -2.90 14.45 -3.93
N PHE A 112 -1.93 14.91 -3.16
CA PHE A 112 -2.19 15.40 -1.79
C PHE A 112 -3.10 16.63 -1.72
N VAL A 113 -3.26 17.35 -2.82
CA VAL A 113 -4.23 18.46 -2.93
C VAL A 113 -5.62 17.99 -3.42
N ASN A 114 -5.75 16.74 -3.82
CA ASN A 114 -6.99 16.16 -4.31
C ASN A 114 -7.78 15.53 -3.14
N ALA A 115 -8.87 16.17 -2.72
CA ALA A 115 -9.69 15.71 -1.59
C ALA A 115 -10.26 14.28 -1.73
N ARG A 116 -10.31 13.75 -2.97
CA ARG A 116 -10.77 12.38 -3.22
C ARG A 116 -9.69 11.31 -3.03
N LEU A 117 -8.41 11.73 -2.92
CA LEU A 117 -7.23 10.85 -2.89
C LEU A 117 -6.29 11.14 -1.71
N ASN A 118 -6.69 11.98 -0.76
CA ASN A 118 -5.80 12.43 0.32
C ASN A 118 -6.29 12.11 1.73
N HIS A 119 -7.30 11.26 1.87
CA HIS A 119 -7.74 10.81 3.19
C HIS A 119 -6.62 9.97 3.85
N PRO A 120 -6.33 10.16 5.16
CA PRO A 120 -5.19 9.52 5.82
C PRO A 120 -5.12 8.00 5.68
N ARG A 121 -6.24 7.30 5.58
CA ARG A 121 -6.30 5.83 5.44
C ARG A 121 -6.38 5.33 4.00
N GLN A 122 -6.43 6.22 2.99
CA GLN A 122 -6.32 5.83 1.58
C GLN A 122 -4.86 5.53 1.23
N PRO A 123 -4.59 4.65 0.24
CA PRO A 123 -3.24 4.44 -0.26
C PRO A 123 -2.66 5.71 -0.85
N VAL A 124 -1.37 5.93 -0.62
CA VAL A 124 -0.63 6.99 -1.32
C VAL A 124 -0.46 6.62 -2.78
N VAL A 125 -0.76 7.56 -3.68
CA VAL A 125 -0.66 7.39 -5.13
C VAL A 125 0.20 8.49 -5.76
N SER A 126 0.46 8.37 -7.06
CA SER A 126 1.31 9.30 -7.82
C SER A 126 2.75 9.38 -7.30
N VAL A 127 3.26 8.26 -6.81
CA VAL A 127 4.63 8.06 -6.34
C VAL A 127 5.41 7.28 -7.40
N ALA A 128 6.56 7.79 -7.84
CA ALA A 128 7.45 7.08 -8.76
C ALA A 128 8.12 5.89 -8.05
N TRP A 129 8.51 4.86 -8.81
CA TRP A 129 9.10 3.63 -8.28
C TRP A 129 10.28 3.88 -7.32
N GLN A 130 11.23 4.70 -7.69
CA GLN A 130 12.38 5.00 -6.83
C GLN A 130 11.96 5.64 -5.49
N VAL A 131 10.94 6.49 -5.52
CA VAL A 131 10.46 7.15 -4.30
C VAL A 131 9.70 6.17 -3.40
N ALA A 132 8.95 5.21 -3.98
CA ALA A 132 8.33 4.11 -3.25
C ALA A 132 9.39 3.22 -2.59
N LYS A 133 10.46 2.88 -3.32
CA LYS A 133 11.63 2.15 -2.80
C LYS A 133 12.31 2.89 -1.66
N ASP A 134 12.57 4.20 -1.82
CA ASP A 134 13.17 5.06 -0.78
C ASP A 134 12.31 5.07 0.50
N TYR A 135 10.97 5.12 0.35
CA TYR A 135 10.05 5.02 1.49
C TYR A 135 10.21 3.69 2.22
N CYS A 136 10.17 2.57 1.49
CA CYS A 136 10.31 1.25 2.12
C CYS A 136 11.67 1.12 2.84
N LEU A 137 12.75 1.61 2.23
CA LEU A 137 14.09 1.62 2.88
C LEU A 137 14.12 2.48 4.16
N TRP A 138 13.48 3.66 4.13
CA TRP A 138 13.33 4.50 5.32
C TRP A 138 12.57 3.78 6.43
N ALA A 139 11.52 3.04 6.07
CA ALA A 139 10.75 2.21 6.99
C ALA A 139 11.49 0.91 7.40
N LYS A 140 12.76 0.70 7.01
CA LYS A 140 13.57 -0.52 7.20
C LYS A 140 12.95 -1.76 6.54
N LYS A 141 12.32 -1.57 5.43
CA LYS A 141 11.64 -2.55 4.57
C LYS A 141 12.19 -2.41 3.14
N ARG A 142 11.63 -3.14 2.21
CA ARG A 142 11.88 -3.02 0.76
C ARG A 142 10.58 -3.19 -0.03
N LEU A 143 10.59 -2.88 -1.31
CA LEU A 143 9.49 -3.29 -2.19
C LEU A 143 9.43 -4.83 -2.27
N PRO A 144 8.23 -5.41 -2.42
CA PRO A 144 8.09 -6.84 -2.70
C PRO A 144 8.67 -7.18 -4.07
N THR A 145 9.22 -8.37 -4.24
CA THR A 145 9.35 -8.95 -5.57
C THR A 145 7.97 -9.30 -6.13
N GLU A 146 7.87 -9.43 -7.44
CA GLU A 146 6.64 -9.87 -8.10
C GLU A 146 6.14 -11.20 -7.52
N ALA A 147 7.06 -12.15 -7.30
CA ALA A 147 6.75 -13.46 -6.74
C ALA A 147 6.25 -13.38 -5.28
N GLU A 148 6.86 -12.53 -4.44
CA GLU A 148 6.41 -12.33 -3.06
C GLU A 148 5.02 -11.72 -3.02
N TRP A 149 4.78 -10.71 -3.86
CA TRP A 149 3.48 -10.06 -3.96
C TRP A 149 2.40 -11.07 -4.39
N GLU A 150 2.66 -11.85 -5.44
CA GLU A 150 1.70 -12.83 -5.97
C GLU A 150 1.41 -13.95 -4.96
N LYS A 151 2.44 -14.50 -4.28
CA LYS A 151 2.25 -15.50 -3.22
C LYS A 151 1.38 -14.95 -2.09
N ALA A 152 1.64 -13.71 -1.65
CA ALA A 152 0.86 -13.06 -0.60
C ALA A 152 -0.62 -12.87 -0.99
N ALA A 153 -0.89 -12.64 -2.28
CA ALA A 153 -2.22 -12.43 -2.82
C ALA A 153 -3.02 -13.73 -2.99
N ARG A 154 -2.42 -14.77 -3.58
CA ARG A 154 -3.17 -15.97 -4.00
C ARG A 154 -2.90 -17.23 -3.18
N GLY A 155 -1.94 -17.21 -2.27
CA GLY A 155 -1.59 -18.40 -1.50
C GLY A 155 -0.90 -19.47 -2.33
N THR A 156 -1.17 -20.76 -2.01
CA THR A 156 -0.52 -21.91 -2.62
C THR A 156 -1.47 -22.81 -3.43
N ASP A 157 -2.77 -22.51 -3.42
CA ASP A 157 -3.82 -23.34 -4.01
C ASP A 157 -4.24 -22.92 -5.43
N LYS A 158 -3.47 -22.04 -6.07
CA LYS A 158 -3.66 -21.56 -7.46
C LYS A 158 -4.96 -20.79 -7.70
N ARG A 159 -5.56 -20.23 -6.63
CA ARG A 159 -6.78 -19.42 -6.77
C ARG A 159 -6.60 -18.22 -7.69
N ARG A 160 -7.68 -17.84 -8.39
CA ARG A 160 -7.69 -16.78 -9.39
C ARG A 160 -7.81 -15.37 -8.77
N TYR A 161 -8.35 -15.27 -7.57
CA TYR A 161 -8.48 -14.05 -6.78
C TYR A 161 -8.06 -14.30 -5.33
N PRO A 162 -7.76 -13.29 -4.55
CA PRO A 162 -7.42 -13.48 -3.14
C PRO A 162 -8.47 -14.27 -2.35
N TRP A 163 -9.75 -14.08 -2.67
CA TRP A 163 -10.90 -14.73 -2.02
C TRP A 163 -11.30 -16.10 -2.59
N GLY A 164 -10.72 -16.53 -3.72
CA GLY A 164 -11.07 -17.81 -4.35
C GLY A 164 -11.08 -17.76 -5.88
N ASN A 165 -11.88 -18.62 -6.51
CA ASN A 165 -11.88 -18.76 -7.97
C ASN A 165 -12.98 -17.96 -8.69
N GLU A 166 -14.05 -17.62 -7.98
CA GLU A 166 -15.20 -16.94 -8.58
C GLU A 166 -14.96 -15.42 -8.65
N PRO A 167 -15.22 -14.81 -9.81
CA PRO A 167 -15.12 -13.37 -9.97
C PRO A 167 -16.27 -12.68 -9.22
N ASP A 168 -15.93 -11.86 -8.23
CA ASP A 168 -16.90 -11.08 -7.49
C ASP A 168 -16.38 -9.64 -7.29
N ALA A 169 -17.06 -8.70 -7.95
CA ALA A 169 -16.71 -7.29 -7.90
C ALA A 169 -16.99 -6.64 -6.54
N LEU A 170 -17.78 -7.28 -5.66
CA LEU A 170 -18.09 -6.77 -4.33
C LEU A 170 -16.92 -6.96 -3.35
N ASN A 171 -15.93 -7.78 -3.71
CA ASN A 171 -14.79 -8.09 -2.86
C ASN A 171 -13.58 -7.17 -3.11
N ALA A 172 -13.71 -6.16 -3.99
CA ALA A 172 -12.58 -5.30 -4.35
C ALA A 172 -13.05 -3.91 -4.81
N ASN A 173 -12.21 -2.89 -4.60
CA ASN A 173 -12.39 -1.58 -5.21
C ASN A 173 -11.87 -1.60 -6.66
N ILE A 174 -12.77 -1.76 -7.61
CA ILE A 174 -12.47 -1.84 -9.06
C ILE A 174 -13.46 -0.98 -9.86
N ARG A 175 -13.22 -0.84 -11.16
CA ARG A 175 -14.16 -0.13 -12.05
C ARG A 175 -15.49 -0.86 -12.10
N GLY A 176 -16.59 -0.15 -11.80
CA GLY A 176 -17.93 -0.70 -11.94
C GLY A 176 -18.92 -0.20 -10.90
N LYS A 177 -20.03 -0.94 -10.80
CA LYS A 177 -21.10 -0.65 -9.85
C LYS A 177 -21.02 -1.64 -8.69
N GLY A 178 -20.38 -1.35 -7.64
CA GLY A 178 -20.33 -2.30 -6.50
C GLY A 178 -19.82 -1.66 -5.24
N ASP A 179 -19.10 -0.58 -5.37
CA ASP A 179 -18.62 0.19 -4.25
C ASP A 179 -19.01 1.66 -4.34
N ASP A 180 -18.96 2.36 -3.24
CA ASP A 180 -19.26 3.79 -3.15
C ASP A 180 -18.04 4.66 -3.53
N TYR A 181 -16.95 4.04 -4.04
CA TYR A 181 -15.69 4.72 -4.29
C TYR A 181 -15.47 4.97 -5.79
N ARG A 182 -15.33 6.23 -6.17
CA ARG A 182 -14.95 6.66 -7.52
C ARG A 182 -13.45 6.71 -7.76
N ASN A 183 -12.66 6.51 -6.71
CA ASN A 183 -11.20 6.49 -6.68
C ASN A 183 -10.77 5.48 -5.61
N THR A 184 -9.60 5.68 -4.99
CA THR A 184 -9.14 4.79 -3.93
C THR A 184 -10.08 4.76 -2.72
N SER A 185 -10.24 3.59 -2.11
CA SER A 185 -10.88 3.40 -0.82
C SER A 185 -9.86 3.43 0.33
N PRO A 186 -10.27 3.71 1.57
CA PRO A 186 -9.45 3.38 2.73
C PRO A 186 -9.12 1.89 2.78
N GLY A 187 -7.88 1.54 3.13
CA GLY A 187 -7.46 0.14 3.20
C GLY A 187 -8.38 -0.73 4.08
N GLY A 188 -8.62 -1.96 3.64
CA GLY A 188 -9.43 -2.96 4.36
C GLY A 188 -10.94 -2.75 4.30
N LYS A 189 -11.43 -2.00 3.33
CA LYS A 189 -12.87 -1.79 3.14
C LYS A 189 -13.61 -3.02 2.61
N PHE A 190 -12.89 -3.97 2.06
CA PHE A 190 -13.43 -5.18 1.45
C PHE A 190 -12.91 -6.41 2.22
N PRO A 191 -13.44 -6.72 3.42
CA PRO A 191 -12.90 -7.81 4.26
C PRO A 191 -12.99 -9.18 3.60
N GLU A 192 -14.02 -9.43 2.79
CA GLU A 192 -14.17 -10.68 2.03
C GLU A 192 -13.16 -10.79 0.87
N GLY A 193 -12.52 -9.68 0.49
CA GLY A 193 -11.44 -9.62 -0.48
C GLY A 193 -10.06 -9.97 0.07
N ALA A 194 -9.97 -10.35 1.35
CA ALA A 194 -8.69 -10.71 1.97
C ALA A 194 -8.05 -11.93 1.31
N SER A 195 -6.72 -11.93 1.25
CA SER A 195 -5.95 -13.10 0.80
C SER A 195 -6.04 -14.25 1.82
N PRO A 196 -5.61 -15.48 1.47
CA PRO A 196 -5.59 -16.61 2.41
C PRO A 196 -4.76 -16.35 3.67
N TYR A 197 -3.83 -15.40 3.60
CA TYR A 197 -3.01 -14.99 4.73
C TYR A 197 -3.58 -13.80 5.50
N GLY A 198 -4.66 -13.17 5.02
CA GLY A 198 -5.26 -11.99 5.62
C GLY A 198 -4.65 -10.66 5.13
N VAL A 199 -3.88 -10.67 4.03
CA VAL A 199 -3.42 -9.45 3.36
C VAL A 199 -4.59 -8.83 2.62
N MET A 200 -4.79 -7.53 2.78
CA MET A 200 -5.95 -6.80 2.25
C MET A 200 -5.62 -6.09 0.94
N ASP A 201 -6.67 -5.83 0.17
CA ASP A 201 -6.63 -5.00 -1.04
C ASP A 201 -5.63 -5.50 -2.12
N MET A 202 -5.41 -6.85 -2.15
CA MET A 202 -4.53 -7.49 -3.14
C MET A 202 -5.19 -7.64 -4.53
N SER A 203 -6.43 -7.16 -4.68
CA SER A 203 -7.17 -7.01 -5.93
C SER A 203 -7.88 -5.67 -5.91
N GLY A 204 -7.60 -4.80 -6.89
CA GLY A 204 -8.18 -3.47 -6.98
C GLY A 204 -7.47 -2.43 -6.12
N ASN A 205 -8.17 -1.38 -5.76
CA ASN A 205 -7.71 -0.19 -5.06
C ASN A 205 -6.60 0.56 -5.80
N VAL A 206 -5.35 0.12 -5.72
CA VAL A 206 -4.26 0.67 -6.54
C VAL A 206 -3.37 -0.44 -7.10
N TRP A 207 -2.86 -0.25 -8.31
CA TRP A 207 -1.71 -0.99 -8.78
C TRP A 207 -0.53 -0.77 -7.83
N GLU A 208 0.26 -1.80 -7.58
CA GLU A 208 1.36 -1.73 -6.63
C GLU A 208 2.70 -1.98 -7.30
N TRP A 209 3.66 -1.07 -7.03
CA TRP A 209 5.03 -1.25 -7.47
C TRP A 209 5.66 -2.50 -6.88
N THR A 210 6.36 -3.27 -7.72
CA THR A 210 7.27 -4.34 -7.31
C THR A 210 8.72 -3.97 -7.60
N GLU A 211 9.67 -4.76 -7.08
CA GLU A 211 11.11 -4.55 -7.33
C GLU A 211 11.52 -4.92 -8.76
N ASP A 212 10.75 -5.81 -9.42
CA ASP A 212 11.17 -6.48 -10.65
C ASP A 212 11.00 -5.61 -11.89
N TRP A 213 11.92 -5.79 -12.84
CA TRP A 213 11.73 -5.41 -14.21
C TRP A 213 10.81 -6.42 -14.92
N LEU A 214 10.02 -5.96 -15.87
CA LEU A 214 9.18 -6.85 -16.66
C LEU A 214 10.06 -7.70 -17.60
N GLN A 215 10.24 -8.97 -17.22
CA GLN A 215 10.96 -9.98 -17.99
C GLN A 215 10.01 -11.12 -18.34
N PRO A 216 10.27 -11.91 -19.42
CA PRO A 216 9.49 -13.10 -19.66
C PRO A 216 9.67 -14.10 -18.51
N TYR A 217 8.61 -14.82 -18.17
CA TYR A 217 8.73 -15.93 -17.24
C TYR A 217 9.58 -17.07 -17.84
N PRO A 218 10.20 -17.91 -17.02
CA PRO A 218 10.92 -19.10 -17.52
C PRO A 218 10.03 -19.96 -18.42
N GLY A 219 10.46 -20.21 -19.64
CA GLY A 219 9.70 -20.97 -20.63
C GLY A 219 8.64 -20.17 -21.42
N ASN A 220 8.52 -18.88 -21.18
CA ASN A 220 7.67 -18.03 -22.01
C ASN A 220 8.37 -17.69 -23.33
N GLU A 221 7.79 -18.13 -24.45
CA GLU A 221 8.29 -17.87 -25.81
C GLU A 221 7.61 -16.66 -26.49
N HIS A 222 6.67 -16.03 -25.81
CA HIS A 222 5.98 -14.85 -26.34
C HIS A 222 6.93 -13.67 -26.43
N ALA A 223 7.15 -13.16 -27.64
CA ALA A 223 7.93 -11.94 -27.85
C ALA A 223 7.11 -10.71 -27.44
N SER A 224 7.73 -9.82 -26.68
CA SER A 224 7.11 -8.56 -26.29
C SER A 224 8.13 -7.42 -26.25
N ASP A 225 7.80 -6.30 -26.89
CA ASP A 225 8.60 -5.07 -26.86
C ASP A 225 8.63 -4.40 -25.46
N PHE A 226 7.88 -4.94 -24.52
CA PHE A 226 7.82 -4.45 -23.15
C PHE A 226 8.83 -5.14 -22.23
N TYR A 227 9.40 -6.27 -22.61
CA TYR A 227 10.41 -6.98 -21.82
C TYR A 227 11.74 -6.22 -21.77
N GLY A 228 12.46 -6.39 -20.67
CA GLY A 228 13.77 -5.76 -20.44
C GLY A 228 13.74 -4.72 -19.30
N GLU A 229 14.85 -3.99 -19.14
CA GLU A 229 15.02 -3.00 -18.08
C GLU A 229 14.39 -1.64 -18.43
N ARG A 230 13.17 -1.65 -18.92
CA ARG A 230 12.41 -0.45 -19.28
C ARG A 230 11.18 -0.24 -18.42
N PHE A 231 10.46 -1.30 -18.12
CA PHE A 231 9.23 -1.25 -17.34
C PHE A 231 9.36 -2.05 -16.05
N LYS A 232 8.90 -1.49 -14.96
CA LYS A 232 8.70 -2.21 -13.69
C LYS A 232 7.36 -2.93 -13.73
N VAL A 233 7.33 -4.11 -13.10
CA VAL A 233 6.07 -4.84 -12.88
C VAL A 233 5.26 -4.10 -11.83
N ILE A 234 3.96 -3.95 -12.10
CA ILE A 234 2.97 -3.54 -11.12
C ILE A 234 1.89 -4.62 -11.02
N LYS A 235 1.32 -4.81 -9.82
CA LYS A 235 0.41 -5.91 -9.53
C LYS A 235 -0.92 -5.42 -8.94
N GLY A 236 -1.97 -6.23 -9.05
CA GLY A 236 -3.21 -6.11 -8.30
C GLY A 236 -4.37 -5.39 -8.98
N GLY A 237 -4.15 -4.67 -10.06
CA GLY A 237 -5.20 -3.81 -10.62
C GLY A 237 -5.43 -2.55 -9.78
N SER A 238 -6.47 -1.81 -10.06
CA SER A 238 -6.80 -0.58 -9.34
C SER A 238 -8.29 -0.28 -9.39
N TRP A 239 -8.72 0.77 -8.68
CA TRP A 239 -10.09 1.31 -8.73
C TRP A 239 -10.58 1.64 -10.16
N ASP A 240 -9.67 1.80 -11.11
CA ASP A 240 -9.97 2.09 -12.53
C ASP A 240 -9.78 0.86 -13.43
N SER A 241 -9.53 -0.31 -12.88
CA SER A 241 -9.35 -1.57 -13.61
C SER A 241 -10.62 -2.40 -13.62
N ASN A 242 -10.83 -3.16 -14.70
CA ASN A 242 -11.83 -4.22 -14.69
C ASN A 242 -11.34 -5.40 -13.84
N LEU A 243 -12.24 -6.30 -13.47
CA LEU A 243 -11.94 -7.44 -12.59
C LEU A 243 -10.94 -8.43 -13.20
N ASP A 244 -10.84 -8.54 -14.52
CA ASP A 244 -9.83 -9.35 -15.20
C ASP A 244 -8.39 -8.90 -14.90
N LEU A 245 -8.17 -7.58 -14.81
CA LEU A 245 -6.87 -6.99 -14.47
C LEU A 245 -6.55 -7.05 -12.96
N ALA A 246 -7.53 -7.36 -12.12
CA ALA A 246 -7.37 -7.49 -10.68
C ALA A 246 -7.02 -8.92 -10.23
N ARG A 247 -6.80 -9.86 -11.16
CA ARG A 247 -6.29 -11.20 -10.82
C ARG A 247 -4.85 -11.11 -10.32
N PRO A 248 -4.47 -11.82 -9.26
CA PRO A 248 -3.08 -11.83 -8.75
C PRO A 248 -2.04 -12.21 -9.80
N ALA A 249 -2.35 -13.07 -10.77
CA ALA A 249 -1.43 -13.44 -11.83
C ALA A 249 -1.20 -12.32 -12.86
N THR A 250 -2.12 -11.36 -12.98
CA THR A 250 -2.00 -10.27 -13.96
C THR A 250 -0.74 -9.45 -13.73
N ARG A 251 -0.04 -9.18 -14.82
CA ARG A 251 1.20 -8.40 -14.85
C ARG A 251 0.96 -7.05 -15.51
N GLY A 252 0.77 -6.03 -14.68
CA GLY A 252 0.80 -4.65 -15.15
C GLY A 252 2.24 -4.17 -15.38
N LYS A 253 2.38 -3.06 -16.12
CA LYS A 253 3.70 -2.47 -16.41
C LYS A 253 3.65 -0.95 -16.37
N ALA A 254 4.70 -0.35 -15.80
CA ALA A 254 4.84 1.09 -15.75
C ALA A 254 6.31 1.53 -15.85
N LEU A 255 6.57 2.67 -16.50
CA LEU A 255 7.90 3.27 -16.48
C LEU A 255 8.24 3.69 -15.03
N PRO A 256 9.50 3.53 -14.57
CA PRO A 256 9.87 3.84 -13.17
C PRO A 256 9.58 5.29 -12.74
N ASN A 257 9.54 6.21 -13.67
CA ASN A 257 9.26 7.63 -13.41
C ASN A 257 7.76 8.00 -13.50
N GLN A 258 6.89 7.07 -13.84
CA GLN A 258 5.45 7.33 -13.91
C GLN A 258 4.87 7.63 -12.53
N LYS A 259 3.95 8.61 -12.52
CA LYS A 259 3.22 9.06 -11.32
C LYS A 259 1.75 9.09 -11.66
N LYS A 260 1.08 7.95 -11.52
CA LYS A 260 -0.34 7.79 -11.83
C LYS A 260 -1.17 7.75 -10.54
N ASN A 261 -2.36 8.33 -10.58
CA ASN A 261 -3.28 8.38 -9.44
C ASN A 261 -3.96 7.04 -9.10
N TYR A 262 -3.55 6.00 -9.77
CA TYR A 262 -3.97 4.62 -9.54
C TYR A 262 -2.77 3.67 -9.32
N ILE A 263 -1.56 4.19 -9.09
CA ILE A 263 -0.37 3.40 -8.72
C ILE A 263 0.11 3.85 -7.34
N GLY A 264 0.14 2.92 -6.43
CA GLY A 264 0.68 3.01 -5.08
C GLY A 264 1.71 1.90 -4.83
N PHE A 265 1.87 1.46 -3.57
CA PHE A 265 2.80 0.40 -3.19
C PHE A 265 2.56 -0.07 -1.76
N ARG A 266 3.09 -1.24 -1.43
CA ARG A 266 3.30 -1.76 -0.07
C ARG A 266 4.73 -2.24 0.08
N CYS A 267 5.16 -2.49 1.32
CA CYS A 267 6.51 -2.94 1.59
C CYS A 267 6.54 -4.35 2.20
N VAL A 268 7.69 -5.00 2.08
CA VAL A 268 8.00 -6.29 2.71
C VAL A 268 9.25 -6.16 3.58
N ALA A 269 9.36 -7.03 4.59
CA ALA A 269 10.57 -7.22 5.37
C ALA A 269 10.99 -8.69 5.31
N SER A 270 12.30 -8.92 5.27
CA SER A 270 12.84 -10.25 5.49
C SER A 270 12.60 -10.66 6.95
N LYS A 271 12.36 -11.96 7.17
CA LYS A 271 12.20 -12.50 8.53
C LYS A 271 13.53 -12.58 9.22
#